data_3ed55a48b06d646ba7ff6f00ab951de5
#
_entry.id   3ed55a48b06d646ba7ff6f00ab951de5
#
_cell.length_a   1.000
_cell.length_b   1.000
_cell.length_c   1.000
_cell.angle_alpha   90.00
_cell.angle_beta   90.00
_cell.angle_gamma   90.00
#
_symmetry.space_group_name_H-M   'P 1'
#
loop_
_entity.id
_entity.type
_entity.pdbx_description
1 polymer ?
#
loop_
_entity_poly.entity_id
_entity_poly.type
_entity_poly.pdbx_seq_one_letter_code
_entity_poly.pdbx_strand_id
1 'polypeptide(L)'
;MELVVQFLTDPTGNMVVDIGGGTTEVAVLSLGDIVYARSVRVGGDRMDEAIISYLRRQQNLLVGESTAERIKTTIGTARMPDDGRGTSIQVRGRDLLTGVPKETEISQAQIAEALSEPVQQICEAV
;
A
#
# COMPACT_ATOMS: atom_id res chain seq x y z
N MET A 1 1.18 -3.28 -10.29
CA MET A 1 0.02 -4.08 -9.80
C MET A 1 -1.22 -3.66 -10.56
N GLU A 2 -1.95 -4.59 -11.07
CA GLU A 2 -3.20 -4.33 -11.77
C GLU A 2 -4.35 -5.04 -11.06
N LEU A 3 -5.43 -4.32 -10.83
CA LEU A 3 -6.63 -4.85 -10.21
C LEU A 3 -7.82 -4.61 -11.13
N VAL A 4 -8.51 -5.69 -11.51
CA VAL A 4 -9.72 -5.61 -12.32
C VAL A 4 -10.93 -5.85 -11.44
N VAL A 5 -11.85 -4.89 -11.42
CA VAL A 5 -13.10 -4.99 -10.67
C VAL A 5 -14.25 -5.13 -11.66
N GLN A 6 -14.97 -6.24 -11.56
CA GLN A 6 -16.16 -6.49 -12.37
C GLN A 6 -17.43 -6.24 -11.56
N PHE A 7 -18.36 -5.51 -12.16
CA PHE A 7 -19.69 -5.32 -11.59
C PHE A 7 -20.57 -6.48 -12.07
N LEU A 8 -20.79 -7.46 -11.22
CA LEU A 8 -21.55 -8.67 -11.56
C LEU A 8 -23.01 -8.40 -11.94
N THR A 9 -23.55 -7.28 -11.45
CA THR A 9 -24.93 -6.87 -11.73
C THR A 9 -25.05 -5.97 -12.93
N ASP A 10 -23.93 -5.46 -13.46
CA ASP A 10 -23.89 -4.63 -14.66
C ASP A 10 -23.00 -5.30 -15.71
N PRO A 11 -23.59 -5.99 -16.68
CA PRO A 11 -22.82 -6.71 -17.69
C PRO A 11 -22.03 -5.79 -18.64
N THR A 12 -22.27 -4.48 -18.60
CA THR A 12 -21.64 -3.51 -19.50
C THR A 12 -20.48 -2.77 -18.89
N GLY A 13 -20.24 -2.90 -17.56
CA GLY A 13 -19.25 -2.12 -16.84
C GLY A 13 -18.13 -2.95 -16.25
N ASN A 14 -16.88 -2.56 -16.52
CA ASN A 14 -15.69 -3.08 -15.87
C ASN A 14 -14.84 -1.90 -15.44
N MET A 15 -14.23 -2.02 -14.25
CA MET A 15 -13.26 -1.06 -13.77
C MET A 15 -11.90 -1.71 -13.71
N VAL A 16 -10.88 -1.03 -14.22
CA VAL A 16 -9.48 -1.46 -14.12
C VAL A 16 -8.74 -0.44 -13.26
N VAL A 17 -8.03 -0.93 -12.26
CA VAL A 17 -7.16 -0.12 -11.41
C VAL A 17 -5.74 -0.65 -11.56
N ASP A 18 -4.86 0.17 -12.12
CA ASP A 18 -3.46 -0.17 -12.31
C ASP A 18 -2.61 0.66 -11.36
N ILE A 19 -2.00 0.01 -10.38
CA ILE A 19 -1.16 0.65 -9.38
C ILE A 19 0.29 0.44 -9.77
N GLY A 20 0.89 1.46 -10.39
CA GLY A 20 2.31 1.47 -10.72
C GLY A 20 3.16 1.99 -9.56
N GLY A 21 4.44 2.23 -9.83
CA GLY A 21 5.36 2.80 -8.83
C GLY A 21 4.99 4.23 -8.46
N GLY A 22 4.87 5.11 -9.46
CA GLY A 22 4.62 6.54 -9.22
C GLY A 22 3.18 6.99 -9.40
N THR A 23 2.36 6.23 -10.08
CA THR A 23 0.98 6.61 -10.41
C THR A 23 0.01 5.43 -10.26
N THR A 24 -1.25 5.76 -10.03
CA THR A 24 -2.36 4.82 -10.13
C THR A 24 -3.31 5.32 -11.22
N GLU A 25 -3.67 4.44 -12.13
CA GLU A 25 -4.58 4.72 -13.22
C GLU A 25 -5.87 3.95 -13.02
N VAL A 26 -6.99 4.64 -13.15
CA VAL A 26 -8.33 4.06 -13.03
C VAL A 26 -9.04 4.27 -14.36
N ALA A 27 -9.57 3.20 -14.91
CA ALA A 27 -10.37 3.26 -16.13
C ALA A 27 -11.66 2.47 -15.97
N VAL A 28 -12.76 3.02 -16.48
CA VAL A 28 -14.03 2.33 -16.56
C VAL A 28 -14.29 2.00 -18.01
N LEU A 29 -14.54 0.74 -18.27
CA LEU A 29 -14.80 0.21 -19.63
C LEU A 29 -16.27 -0.17 -19.76
N SER A 30 -16.86 0.18 -20.88
CA SER A 30 -18.21 -0.25 -21.22
C SER A 30 -18.22 -0.69 -22.69
N LEU A 31 -18.68 -1.92 -22.95
CA LEU A 31 -18.74 -2.50 -24.28
C LEU A 31 -17.40 -2.46 -25.04
N GLY A 32 -16.30 -2.60 -24.30
CA GLY A 32 -14.96 -2.59 -24.86
C GLY A 32 -14.33 -1.22 -25.06
N ASP A 33 -15.04 -0.16 -24.78
CA ASP A 33 -14.53 1.21 -24.88
C ASP A 33 -14.30 1.83 -23.51
N ILE A 34 -13.29 2.72 -23.42
CA ILE A 34 -13.01 3.48 -22.21
C ILE A 34 -14.01 4.64 -22.15
N VAL A 35 -14.86 4.63 -21.11
CA VAL A 35 -15.86 5.71 -20.91
C VAL A 35 -15.43 6.71 -19.83
N TYR A 36 -14.43 6.35 -19.00
CA TYR A 36 -13.88 7.21 -17.98
C TYR A 36 -12.45 6.76 -17.66
N ALA A 37 -11.57 7.71 -17.50
CA ALA A 37 -10.18 7.42 -17.09
C ALA A 37 -9.68 8.53 -16.16
N ARG A 38 -8.94 8.16 -15.14
CA ARG A 38 -8.33 9.08 -14.20
C ARG A 38 -6.95 8.56 -13.78
N SER A 39 -6.01 9.48 -13.62
CA SER A 39 -4.67 9.18 -13.10
C SER A 39 -4.41 10.01 -11.86
N VAL A 40 -3.86 9.38 -10.82
CA VAL A 40 -3.40 10.07 -9.61
C VAL A 40 -1.95 9.70 -9.33
N ARG A 41 -1.18 10.65 -8.78
CA ARG A 41 0.26 10.46 -8.51
C ARG A 41 0.47 9.78 -7.16
N VAL A 42 -0.18 8.65 -6.95
CA VAL A 42 -0.03 7.80 -5.77
C VAL A 42 0.08 6.37 -6.25
N GLY A 43 1.15 5.70 -5.87
CA GLY A 43 1.39 4.32 -6.26
C GLY A 43 2.27 3.62 -5.23
N GLY A 44 2.96 2.56 -5.65
CA GLY A 44 3.80 1.74 -4.79
C GLY A 44 4.91 2.52 -4.09
N ASP A 45 5.49 3.53 -4.76
CA ASP A 45 6.55 4.35 -4.16
C ASP A 45 6.04 5.16 -2.98
N ARG A 46 4.84 5.70 -3.08
CA ARG A 46 4.22 6.43 -1.98
C ARG A 46 3.90 5.51 -0.80
N MET A 47 3.53 4.27 -1.09
CA MET A 47 3.33 3.25 -0.06
C MET A 47 4.63 2.93 0.66
N ASP A 48 5.73 2.78 -0.06
CA ASP A 48 7.05 2.54 0.53
C ASP A 48 7.49 3.70 1.41
N GLU A 49 7.30 4.95 0.95
CA GLU A 49 7.59 6.15 1.74
C GLU A 49 6.74 6.21 3.01
N ALA A 50 5.47 5.84 2.93
CA ALA A 50 4.58 5.81 4.08
C ALA A 50 5.03 4.81 5.13
N ILE A 51 5.50 3.63 4.72
CA ILE A 51 6.05 2.62 5.62
C ILE A 51 7.32 3.13 6.30
N ILE A 52 8.24 3.72 5.53
CA ILE A 52 9.47 4.29 6.06
C ILE A 52 9.17 5.36 7.12
N SER A 53 8.26 6.28 6.82
CA SER A 53 7.87 7.35 7.74
C SER A 53 7.21 6.81 9.01
N TYR A 54 6.35 5.81 8.86
CA TYR A 54 5.66 5.18 10.00
C TYR A 54 6.66 4.54 10.96
N LEU A 55 7.59 3.73 10.44
CA LEU A 55 8.58 3.04 11.27
C LEU A 55 9.49 4.03 11.97
N ARG A 56 9.85 5.12 11.31
CA ARG A 56 10.67 6.17 11.92
C ARG A 56 9.94 6.85 13.07
N ARG A 57 8.67 7.19 12.90
CA ARG A 57 7.87 7.90 13.94
C ARG A 57 7.46 6.99 15.08
N GLN A 58 7.05 5.77 14.78
CA GLN A 58 6.43 4.88 15.77
C GLN A 58 7.42 3.92 16.41
N GLN A 59 8.50 3.57 15.73
CA GLN A 59 9.45 2.57 16.20
C GLN A 59 10.86 3.10 16.34
N ASN A 60 11.11 4.37 15.99
CA ASN A 60 12.45 4.95 15.91
C ASN A 60 13.41 4.09 15.09
N LEU A 61 12.90 3.49 14.03
CA LEU A 61 13.61 2.55 13.19
C LEU A 61 13.78 3.14 11.79
N LEU A 62 15.03 3.22 11.32
CA LEU A 62 15.34 3.66 9.96
C LEU A 62 15.52 2.44 9.07
N VAL A 63 14.71 2.35 8.03
CA VAL A 63 14.80 1.31 6.99
C VAL A 63 14.95 1.95 5.63
N GLY A 64 15.57 1.21 4.68
CA GLY A 64 15.68 1.66 3.30
C GLY A 64 14.47 1.29 2.46
N GLU A 65 14.46 1.77 1.21
CA GLU A 65 13.36 1.53 0.28
C GLU A 65 13.16 0.04 -0.02
N SER A 66 14.23 -0.73 -0.18
CA SER A 66 14.12 -2.17 -0.46
C SER A 66 13.51 -2.94 0.70
N THR A 67 13.82 -2.55 1.93
CA THR A 67 13.20 -3.15 3.12
C THR A 67 11.72 -2.78 3.19
N ALA A 68 11.37 -1.53 2.93
CA ALA A 68 9.98 -1.08 2.91
C ALA A 68 9.16 -1.82 1.84
N GLU A 69 9.72 -2.00 0.64
CA GLU A 69 9.07 -2.77 -0.40
C GLU A 69 8.87 -4.23 0.00
N ARG A 70 9.85 -4.85 0.62
CA ARG A 70 9.73 -6.21 1.12
C ARG A 70 8.63 -6.33 2.16
N ILE A 71 8.52 -5.38 3.09
CA ILE A 71 7.44 -5.34 4.07
C ILE A 71 6.09 -5.23 3.37
N LYS A 72 5.97 -4.29 2.44
CA LYS A 72 4.75 -4.08 1.67
C LYS A 72 4.29 -5.34 0.96
N THR A 73 5.19 -6.04 0.28
CA THR A 73 4.86 -7.23 -0.50
C THR A 73 4.66 -8.48 0.35
N THR A 74 5.25 -8.53 1.54
CA THR A 74 5.16 -9.70 2.42
C THR A 74 3.93 -9.67 3.33
N ILE A 75 3.68 -8.54 4.00
CA ILE A 75 2.58 -8.41 4.96
C ILE A 75 1.71 -7.18 4.72
N GLY A 76 1.93 -6.44 3.62
CA GLY A 76 1.14 -5.26 3.32
C GLY A 76 -0.34 -5.60 3.15
N THR A 77 -1.20 -4.77 3.70
CA THR A 77 -2.64 -4.89 3.54
C THR A 77 -3.27 -3.51 3.63
N ALA A 78 -4.30 -3.30 2.84
CA ALA A 78 -5.09 -2.07 2.89
C ALA A 78 -6.17 -2.13 3.96
N ARG A 79 -6.52 -3.34 4.39
CA ARG A 79 -7.60 -3.58 5.35
C ARG A 79 -7.00 -4.03 6.68
N MET A 80 -7.57 -3.51 7.78
CA MET A 80 -7.17 -3.96 9.11
C MET A 80 -7.52 -5.44 9.28
N PRO A 81 -6.58 -6.29 9.76
CA PRO A 81 -6.86 -7.70 10.01
C PRO A 81 -7.99 -7.91 11.02
N ASP A 82 -8.78 -8.96 10.83
CA ASP A 82 -9.96 -9.25 11.66
C ASP A 82 -9.60 -9.48 13.14
N ASP A 83 -8.43 -10.06 13.42
CA ASP A 83 -7.94 -10.26 14.78
C ASP A 83 -7.26 -9.03 15.39
N GLY A 84 -7.22 -7.91 14.67
CA GLY A 84 -6.59 -6.67 15.09
C GLY A 84 -5.08 -6.64 14.99
N ARG A 85 -4.43 -7.71 14.58
CA ARG A 85 -2.98 -7.78 14.44
C ARG A 85 -2.51 -8.36 13.10
N GLY A 86 -3.05 -9.52 12.70
CA GLY A 86 -2.65 -10.25 11.51
C GLY A 86 -1.27 -10.91 11.65
N THR A 87 -0.68 -11.25 10.51
CA THR A 87 0.67 -11.82 10.43
C THR A 87 1.70 -10.77 10.79
N SER A 88 2.84 -11.19 11.31
CA SER A 88 3.96 -10.30 11.60
C SER A 88 5.27 -10.84 11.06
N ILE A 89 6.24 -9.94 10.86
CA ILE A 89 7.60 -10.29 10.42
C ILE A 89 8.63 -9.54 11.24
N GLN A 90 9.86 -10.07 11.27
CA GLN A 90 10.98 -9.38 11.86
C GLN A 90 11.61 -8.46 10.82
N VAL A 91 11.82 -7.20 11.20
CA VAL A 91 12.42 -6.18 10.35
C VAL A 91 13.69 -5.66 11.00
N ARG A 92 14.77 -5.62 10.22
CA ARG A 92 16.04 -5.07 10.67
C ARG A 92 16.24 -3.68 10.08
N GLY A 93 16.65 -2.74 10.95
CA GLY A 93 16.98 -1.39 10.55
C GLY A 93 17.96 -0.78 11.53
N ARG A 94 18.14 0.54 11.42
CA ARG A 94 18.99 1.30 12.34
C ARG A 94 18.13 1.93 13.41
N ASP A 95 18.49 1.73 14.68
CA ASP A 95 17.86 2.42 15.79
C ASP A 95 18.28 3.90 15.76
N LEU A 96 17.32 4.79 15.63
CA LEU A 96 17.59 6.23 15.56
C LEU A 96 18.04 6.83 16.88
N LEU A 97 17.76 6.16 17.99
CA LEU A 97 18.15 6.65 19.32
C LEU A 97 19.61 6.28 19.65
N THR A 98 20.06 5.11 19.24
CA THR A 98 21.40 4.58 19.57
C THR A 98 22.35 4.53 18.37
N GLY A 99 21.80 4.57 17.16
CA GLY A 99 22.58 4.47 15.90
C GLY A 99 23.07 3.05 15.56
N VAL A 100 22.68 2.05 16.35
CA VAL A 100 23.10 0.66 16.12
C VAL A 100 22.00 -0.14 15.42
N PRO A 101 22.34 -1.27 14.76
CA PRO A 101 21.34 -2.14 14.17
C PRO A 101 20.34 -2.65 15.21
N LYS A 102 19.07 -2.71 14.81
CA LYS A 102 17.99 -3.16 15.67
C LYS A 102 17.03 -4.02 14.85
N GLU A 103 16.47 -5.04 15.47
CA GLU A 103 15.47 -5.89 14.89
C GLU A 103 14.16 -5.74 15.66
N THR A 104 13.06 -5.54 14.93
CA THR A 104 11.75 -5.26 15.52
C THR A 104 10.68 -6.07 14.81
N GLU A 105 9.72 -6.56 15.57
CA GLU A 105 8.55 -7.25 15.00
C GLU A 105 7.51 -6.23 14.55
N ILE A 106 7.07 -6.36 13.29
CA ILE A 106 6.07 -5.48 12.67
C ILE A 106 4.87 -6.32 12.25
N SER A 107 3.68 -5.91 12.62
CA SER A 107 2.44 -6.61 12.31
C SER A 107 1.72 -6.03 11.09
N GLN A 108 0.81 -6.83 10.50
CA GLN A 108 -0.05 -6.35 9.42
C GLN A 108 -0.90 -5.16 9.83
N ALA A 109 -1.40 -5.15 11.07
CA ALA A 109 -2.20 -4.03 11.57
C ALA A 109 -1.42 -2.73 11.54
N GLN A 110 -0.14 -2.76 11.93
CA GLN A 110 0.73 -1.59 11.88
C GLN A 110 0.95 -1.11 10.43
N ILE A 111 1.12 -2.03 9.49
CA ILE A 111 1.32 -1.68 8.10
C ILE A 111 0.01 -1.16 7.47
N ALA A 112 -1.14 -1.73 7.81
CA ALA A 112 -2.43 -1.19 7.38
C ALA A 112 -2.60 0.26 7.84
N GLU A 113 -2.21 0.57 9.07
CA GLU A 113 -2.22 1.95 9.57
C GLU A 113 -1.25 2.84 8.79
N ALA A 114 -0.04 2.36 8.54
CA ALA A 114 0.96 3.10 7.77
C ALA A 114 0.49 3.41 6.34
N LEU A 115 -0.22 2.50 5.72
CA LEU A 115 -0.69 2.61 4.34
C LEU A 115 -2.03 3.35 4.21
N SER A 116 -2.66 3.75 5.31
CA SER A 116 -4.03 4.31 5.29
C SER A 116 -4.16 5.53 4.38
N GLU A 117 -3.20 6.45 4.41
CA GLU A 117 -3.26 7.67 3.60
C GLU A 117 -3.11 7.38 2.09
N PRO A 118 -2.05 6.71 1.62
CA PRO A 118 -1.93 6.43 0.18
C PRO A 118 -3.07 5.54 -0.35
N VAL A 119 -3.53 4.58 0.44
CA VAL A 119 -4.67 3.74 0.06
C VAL A 119 -5.95 4.56 -0.06
N GLN A 120 -6.19 5.48 0.88
CA GLN A 120 -7.35 6.38 0.82
C GLN A 120 -7.32 7.25 -0.43
N GLN A 121 -6.15 7.78 -0.80
CA GLN A 121 -6.00 8.58 -2.03
C GLN A 121 -6.32 7.76 -3.28
N ILE A 122 -5.95 6.49 -3.31
CA ILE A 122 -6.31 5.60 -4.42
C ILE A 122 -7.83 5.33 -4.42
N CYS A 123 -8.41 5.07 -3.25
CA CYS A 123 -9.85 4.83 -3.12
C CYS A 123 -10.68 6.03 -3.58
N GLU A 124 -10.22 7.25 -3.31
CA GLU A 124 -10.89 8.47 -3.75
C GLU A 124 -10.88 8.62 -5.28
N ALA A 125 -9.90 8.02 -5.96
CA ALA A 125 -9.84 8.02 -7.42
C ALA A 125 -10.79 6.99 -8.04
N VAL A 126 -11.16 5.98 -7.29
CA VAL A 126 -12.07 4.93 -7.72
C VAL A 126 -13.52 5.34 -7.45
#